data_75c893c3838f895aa25fbc79076dad75
#
_entry.id   75c893c3838f895aa25fbc79076dad75
#
_cell.length_a   1.000
_cell.length_b   1.000
_cell.length_c   1.000
_cell.angle_alpha   90.00
_cell.angle_beta   90.00
_cell.angle_gamma   90.00
#
_symmetry.space_group_name_H-M   'P 1'
#
loop_
_entity.id
_entity.type
_entity.pdbx_description
1 polymer ?
#
loop_
_entity_poly.entity_id
_entity_poly.type
_entity_poly.pdbx_seq_one_letter_code
_entity_poly.pdbx_strand_id
1 'polypeptide(L)'
;MMIKEINLYTRVLVVSFPILFMAGNAFSAKLDEAQQIGEKKLVEAEQSQKKIDKIVEGAQERLIQYRSLLKQIEGLEAYNEQLSTQVAGQENLISRFDASISQVALIERQMAPLVEKMAASLQDFIELDLPFHSEERQERMAFIQDNLTAADIDVAEKFRQIIEAYQIENEYGRKIDTFQDIVTLNGTEREVNVLRVGRIAMVCQTKDTRTSATWNNEKKAWDVLDNVTYRNAIRQGIKMAKKQASINILTLPIAVPEVVQ
;
A
#
# COMPACT_ATOMS: atom_id res chain seq x y z
N MET A 1 1.79 71.03 -2.88
CA MET A 1 2.02 72.11 -1.89
C MET A 1 3.37 72.72 -2.25
N MET A 2 3.27 73.83 -2.84
CA MET A 2 4.01 75.07 -2.59
C MET A 2 5.48 75.03 -3.03
N ILE A 3 5.83 75.71 -4.14
CA ILE A 3 6.08 77.19 -4.20
C ILE A 3 7.52 77.42 -3.76
N LYS A 4 8.39 78.04 -4.49
CA LYS A 4 8.49 79.35 -5.11
C LYS A 4 9.88 79.46 -5.68
N GLU A 5 10.02 79.89 -6.92
CA GLU A 5 10.38 81.27 -7.32
C GLU A 5 11.68 81.78 -6.71
N ILE A 6 12.54 82.35 -7.49
CA ILE A 6 12.64 83.76 -7.93
C ILE A 6 13.99 83.85 -8.71
N ASN A 7 14.08 84.12 -9.97
CA ASN A 7 14.01 85.36 -10.64
C ASN A 7 15.03 86.45 -10.19
N LEU A 8 15.62 87.07 -11.13
CA LEU A 8 16.07 88.46 -11.10
C LEU A 8 17.62 88.65 -11.23
N TYR A 9 18.17 89.36 -12.01
CA TYR A 9 18.00 90.63 -12.78
C TYR A 9 19.10 90.65 -13.82
N THR A 10 18.82 90.85 -15.04
CA THR A 10 18.73 92.09 -15.80
C THR A 10 19.77 93.20 -15.49
N ARG A 11 20.25 93.69 -16.55
CA ARG A 11 20.70 95.05 -16.84
C ARG A 11 22.20 95.23 -17.01
N VAL A 12 22.56 95.39 -18.28
CA VAL A 12 22.75 96.64 -19.02
C VAL A 12 24.07 97.35 -18.69
N LEU A 13 24.91 97.45 -19.66
CA LEU A 13 25.25 98.76 -20.20
C LEU A 13 26.11 98.64 -21.45
N VAL A 14 25.59 99.26 -22.45
CA VAL A 14 26.20 99.67 -23.69
C VAL A 14 27.04 100.89 -23.44
N VAL A 15 28.24 100.94 -23.95
CA VAL A 15 28.97 102.17 -24.48
C VAL A 15 30.12 101.65 -25.31
N SER A 16 30.03 101.67 -26.57
CA SER A 16 30.46 102.60 -27.63
C SER A 16 31.97 102.68 -27.87
N PHE A 17 32.34 102.24 -29.03
CA PHE A 17 33.06 102.91 -30.12
C PHE A 17 34.59 103.04 -30.02
N PRO A 18 35.29 103.32 -31.20
CA PRO A 18 35.88 102.40 -32.16
C PRO A 18 37.40 102.58 -32.22
N ILE A 19 37.97 102.17 -33.28
CA ILE A 19 39.39 102.45 -33.72
C ILE A 19 40.27 101.20 -33.48
N LEU A 20 40.81 100.52 -34.41
CA LEU A 20 41.52 100.90 -35.61
C LEU A 20 41.74 99.66 -36.47
N PHE A 21 41.38 99.80 -37.62
CA PHE A 21 41.78 99.03 -38.78
C PHE A 21 43.31 99.03 -38.90
N MET A 22 43.92 97.90 -38.93
CA MET A 22 45.15 97.45 -39.53
C MET A 22 45.97 96.51 -38.63
N ALA A 23 45.77 95.25 -38.83
CA ALA A 23 46.76 94.18 -38.72
C ALA A 23 46.07 92.84 -39.08
N GLY A 24 45.40 92.86 -40.19
CA GLY A 24 44.87 91.62 -40.72
C GLY A 24 45.85 90.96 -41.61
N ASN A 25 46.56 89.96 -41.24
CA ASN A 25 47.00 88.82 -42.04
C ASN A 25 47.94 87.84 -41.28
N ALA A 26 48.34 88.16 -40.05
CA ALA A 26 49.15 87.21 -39.26
C ALA A 26 48.38 86.42 -38.23
N PHE A 27 47.08 86.73 -38.03
CA PHE A 27 46.22 86.02 -36.99
C PHE A 27 45.37 84.93 -37.62
N SER A 28 45.12 84.91 -38.94
CA SER A 28 44.27 83.91 -39.58
C SER A 28 44.98 82.55 -39.68
N ALA A 29 46.30 82.53 -39.97
CA ALA A 29 47.03 81.25 -40.09
C ALA A 29 47.20 80.54 -38.75
N LYS A 30 47.32 81.28 -37.63
CA LYS A 30 47.36 80.67 -36.29
C LYS A 30 45.99 80.22 -35.79
N LEU A 31 44.94 80.86 -36.26
CA LEU A 31 43.57 80.46 -35.91
C LEU A 31 43.16 79.15 -36.63
N ASP A 32 43.51 79.00 -37.90
CA ASP A 32 43.29 77.79 -38.69
C ASP A 32 44.10 76.60 -38.13
N GLU A 33 45.35 76.83 -37.73
CA GLU A 33 46.14 75.75 -37.08
C GLU A 33 45.62 75.38 -35.74
N ALA A 34 45.12 76.31 -34.91
CA ALA A 34 44.47 76.06 -33.65
C ALA A 34 43.11 75.32 -33.83
N GLN A 35 42.35 75.67 -34.87
CA GLN A 35 41.13 74.94 -35.24
C GLN A 35 41.43 73.52 -35.71
N GLN A 36 42.42 73.31 -36.57
CA GLN A 36 42.85 71.99 -37.03
C GLN A 36 43.33 71.10 -35.83
N ILE A 37 44.07 71.68 -34.90
CA ILE A 37 44.49 70.97 -33.66
C ILE A 37 43.29 70.65 -32.81
N GLY A 38 42.32 71.59 -32.72
CA GLY A 38 41.05 71.38 -32.00
C GLY A 38 40.20 70.23 -32.59
N GLU A 39 40.07 70.26 -33.97
CA GLU A 39 39.34 69.20 -34.68
C GLU A 39 40.06 67.85 -34.57
N LYS A 40 41.39 67.81 -34.69
CA LYS A 40 42.13 66.54 -34.45
C LYS A 40 41.94 66.01 -33.03
N LYS A 41 41.99 66.87 -32.04
CA LYS A 41 41.73 66.46 -30.63
C LYS A 41 40.29 65.99 -30.40
N LEU A 42 39.31 66.63 -31.04
CA LEU A 42 37.93 66.19 -31.03
C LEU A 42 37.74 64.80 -31.65
N VAL A 43 38.36 64.56 -32.82
CA VAL A 43 38.36 63.27 -33.50
C VAL A 43 39.06 62.17 -32.63
N GLU A 44 40.21 62.50 -32.03
CA GLU A 44 40.92 61.62 -31.13
C GLU A 44 40.10 61.32 -29.86
N ALA A 45 39.42 62.33 -29.28
CA ALA A 45 38.54 62.20 -28.18
C ALA A 45 37.31 61.32 -28.50
N GLU A 46 36.69 61.53 -29.67
CA GLU A 46 35.61 60.73 -30.21
C GLU A 46 36.05 59.26 -30.42
N GLN A 47 37.21 59.00 -30.97
CA GLN A 47 37.77 57.69 -31.14
C GLN A 47 38.07 57.02 -29.77
N SER A 48 38.58 57.79 -28.81
CA SER A 48 38.85 57.31 -27.47
C SER A 48 37.54 56.97 -26.72
N GLN A 49 36.50 57.82 -26.87
CA GLN A 49 35.21 57.57 -26.32
C GLN A 49 34.59 56.32 -26.93
N LYS A 50 34.65 56.15 -28.26
CA LYS A 50 34.19 54.93 -28.93
C LYS A 50 34.90 53.65 -28.43
N LYS A 51 36.20 53.76 -28.11
CA LYS A 51 36.93 52.62 -27.48
C LYS A 51 36.50 52.35 -26.06
N ILE A 52 36.29 53.42 -25.28
CA ILE A 52 35.77 53.29 -23.90
C ILE A 52 34.38 52.66 -23.90
N ASP A 53 33.50 53.16 -24.79
CA ASP A 53 32.13 52.61 -24.88
C ASP A 53 32.14 51.11 -25.25
N LYS A 54 32.97 50.70 -26.22
CA LYS A 54 33.15 49.27 -26.56
C LYS A 54 33.70 48.43 -25.40
N ILE A 55 34.63 49.00 -24.61
CA ILE A 55 35.17 48.29 -23.43
C ILE A 55 34.12 48.18 -22.35
N VAL A 56 33.34 49.22 -22.13
CA VAL A 56 32.24 49.21 -21.13
C VAL A 56 31.15 48.24 -21.54
N GLU A 57 30.75 48.27 -22.81
CA GLU A 57 29.75 47.31 -23.38
C GLU A 57 30.23 45.86 -23.24
N GLY A 58 31.48 45.58 -23.67
CA GLY A 58 32.07 44.23 -23.50
C GLY A 58 32.30 43.83 -22.05
N ALA A 59 32.48 44.76 -21.14
CA ALA A 59 32.56 44.47 -19.72
C ALA A 59 31.18 44.17 -19.12
N GLN A 60 30.13 44.89 -19.52
CA GLN A 60 28.76 44.63 -19.13
C GLN A 60 28.26 43.28 -19.64
N GLU A 61 28.56 42.96 -20.89
CA GLU A 61 28.22 41.66 -21.50
C GLU A 61 28.86 40.50 -20.73
N ARG A 62 30.16 40.61 -20.42
CA ARG A 62 30.86 39.62 -19.61
C ARG A 62 30.31 39.50 -18.19
N LEU A 63 29.90 40.60 -17.58
CA LEU A 63 29.28 40.59 -16.26
C LEU A 63 27.93 39.85 -16.28
N ILE A 64 27.13 40.07 -17.32
CA ILE A 64 25.86 39.38 -17.50
C ILE A 64 26.10 37.87 -17.70
N GLN A 65 27.04 37.52 -18.58
CA GLN A 65 27.42 36.11 -18.78
C GLN A 65 27.94 35.45 -17.52
N TYR A 66 28.80 36.13 -16.77
CA TYR A 66 29.32 35.65 -15.50
C TYR A 66 28.20 35.38 -14.47
N ARG A 67 27.26 36.33 -14.32
CA ARG A 67 26.11 36.15 -13.42
C ARG A 67 25.20 35.01 -13.86
N SER A 68 24.99 34.86 -15.16
CA SER A 68 24.20 33.72 -15.70
C SER A 68 24.89 32.39 -15.42
N LEU A 69 26.21 32.32 -15.58
CA LEU A 69 26.99 31.12 -15.32
C LEU A 69 26.98 30.75 -13.83
N LEU A 70 27.11 31.74 -12.95
CA LEU A 70 26.99 31.52 -11.50
C LEU A 70 25.66 30.92 -11.13
N LYS A 71 24.55 31.45 -11.66
CA LYS A 71 23.21 30.87 -11.40
C LYS A 71 23.07 29.44 -11.93
N GLN A 72 23.70 29.12 -13.06
CA GLN A 72 23.71 27.77 -13.59
C GLN A 72 24.51 26.81 -12.67
N ILE A 73 25.66 27.28 -12.17
CA ILE A 73 26.47 26.50 -11.20
C ILE A 73 25.69 26.22 -9.93
N GLU A 74 25.10 27.26 -9.31
CA GLU A 74 24.25 27.10 -8.11
C GLU A 74 23.10 26.14 -8.35
N GLY A 75 22.43 26.25 -9.51
CA GLY A 75 21.35 25.33 -9.89
C GLY A 75 21.82 23.89 -10.07
N LEU A 76 22.99 23.69 -10.68
CA LEU A 76 23.57 22.37 -10.87
C LEU A 76 24.08 21.76 -9.55
N GLU A 77 24.64 22.57 -8.66
CA GLU A 77 25.05 22.13 -7.33
C GLU A 77 23.85 21.65 -6.51
N ALA A 78 22.78 22.45 -6.46
CA ALA A 78 21.53 22.07 -5.79
C ALA A 78 20.92 20.81 -6.39
N TYR A 79 20.92 20.68 -7.72
CA TYR A 79 20.44 19.49 -8.41
C TYR A 79 21.28 18.25 -8.09
N ASN A 80 22.60 18.38 -8.07
CA ASN A 80 23.51 17.28 -7.73
C ASN A 80 23.34 16.84 -6.26
N GLU A 81 23.14 17.77 -5.34
CA GLU A 81 22.85 17.47 -3.93
C GLU A 81 21.53 16.69 -3.80
N GLN A 82 20.48 17.14 -4.49
CA GLN A 82 19.20 16.45 -4.53
C GLN A 82 19.36 15.04 -5.11
N LEU A 83 20.09 14.90 -6.21
CA LEU A 83 20.33 13.61 -6.86
C LEU A 83 21.12 12.67 -5.97
N SER A 84 22.14 13.17 -5.27
CA SER A 84 22.92 12.41 -4.29
C SER A 84 22.06 11.89 -3.15
N THR A 85 21.13 12.71 -2.65
CA THR A 85 20.17 12.31 -1.63
C THR A 85 19.23 11.21 -2.14
N GLN A 86 18.76 11.32 -3.38
CA GLN A 86 17.91 10.29 -4.00
C GLN A 86 18.66 8.97 -4.18
N VAL A 87 19.90 9.01 -4.65
CA VAL A 87 20.76 7.81 -4.83
C VAL A 87 20.98 7.13 -3.49
N ALA A 88 21.35 7.87 -2.43
CA ALA A 88 21.52 7.32 -1.10
C ALA A 88 20.21 6.69 -0.56
N GLY A 89 19.06 7.31 -0.84
CA GLY A 89 17.74 6.76 -0.53
C GLY A 89 17.45 5.45 -1.25
N GLN A 90 17.79 5.36 -2.55
CA GLN A 90 17.63 4.14 -3.33
C GLN A 90 18.56 3.01 -2.87
N GLU A 91 19.81 3.31 -2.55
CA GLU A 91 20.78 2.32 -2.01
C GLU A 91 20.29 1.75 -0.68
N ASN A 92 19.75 2.60 0.20
CA ASN A 92 19.16 2.15 1.46
C ASN A 92 17.93 1.25 1.21
N LEU A 93 17.09 1.59 0.22
CA LEU A 93 15.93 0.79 -0.15
C LEU A 93 16.34 -0.57 -0.72
N ILE A 94 17.35 -0.63 -1.57
CA ILE A 94 17.92 -1.88 -2.11
C ILE A 94 18.42 -2.76 -0.95
N SER A 95 19.20 -2.21 -0.03
CA SER A 95 19.69 -2.95 1.14
C SER A 95 18.55 -3.53 2.00
N ARG A 96 17.45 -2.78 2.17
CA ARG A 96 16.27 -3.27 2.87
C ARG A 96 15.54 -4.37 2.11
N PHE A 97 15.48 -4.28 0.79
CA PHE A 97 14.90 -5.34 -0.03
C PHE A 97 15.74 -6.62 0.02
N ASP A 98 17.06 -6.53 -0.07
CA ASP A 98 17.94 -7.68 0.04
C ASP A 98 17.79 -8.39 1.39
N ALA A 99 17.71 -7.62 2.48
CA ALA A 99 17.44 -8.18 3.81
C ALA A 99 16.06 -8.85 3.87
N SER A 100 15.03 -8.22 3.29
CA SER A 100 13.65 -8.75 3.25
C SER A 100 13.57 -10.03 2.41
N ILE A 101 14.21 -10.07 1.25
CA ILE A 101 14.26 -11.26 0.38
C ILE A 101 14.93 -12.43 1.12
N SER A 102 16.04 -12.15 1.83
CA SER A 102 16.72 -13.16 2.63
C SER A 102 15.83 -13.73 3.75
N GLN A 103 15.02 -12.88 4.39
CA GLN A 103 14.04 -13.31 5.39
C GLN A 103 12.91 -14.13 4.78
N VAL A 104 12.39 -13.74 3.61
CA VAL A 104 11.33 -14.48 2.91
C VAL A 104 11.81 -15.90 2.58
N ALA A 105 12.99 -16.06 2.00
CA ALA A 105 13.55 -17.37 1.69
C ALA A 105 13.72 -18.27 2.94
N LEU A 106 14.00 -17.69 4.10
CA LEU A 106 14.06 -18.42 5.36
C LEU A 106 12.65 -18.84 5.83
N ILE A 107 11.69 -17.92 5.74
CA ILE A 107 10.29 -18.17 6.11
C ILE A 107 9.70 -19.27 5.23
N GLU A 108 9.87 -19.21 3.91
CA GLU A 108 9.39 -20.25 2.99
C GLU A 108 9.90 -21.64 3.34
N ARG A 109 11.22 -21.72 3.67
CA ARG A 109 11.85 -22.97 4.06
C ARG A 109 11.31 -23.55 5.38
N GLN A 110 10.86 -22.68 6.29
CA GLN A 110 10.24 -23.07 7.56
C GLN A 110 8.74 -23.34 7.43
N MET A 111 8.07 -22.63 6.52
CA MET A 111 6.63 -22.75 6.32
C MET A 111 6.23 -24.06 5.66
N ALA A 112 6.99 -24.58 4.70
CA ALA A 112 6.66 -25.82 4.01
C ALA A 112 6.43 -27.00 4.97
N PRO A 113 7.35 -27.36 5.86
CA PRO A 113 7.14 -28.46 6.80
C PRO A 113 6.04 -28.16 7.84
N LEU A 114 5.82 -26.89 8.17
CA LEU A 114 4.73 -26.50 9.07
C LEU A 114 3.36 -26.75 8.42
N VAL A 115 3.22 -26.37 7.16
CA VAL A 115 1.99 -26.54 6.36
C VAL A 115 1.63 -28.02 6.22
N GLU A 116 2.63 -28.88 5.92
CA GLU A 116 2.45 -30.34 5.88
C GLU A 116 1.98 -30.90 7.24
N LYS A 117 2.62 -30.48 8.30
CA LYS A 117 2.25 -30.91 9.65
C LYS A 117 0.85 -30.45 10.04
N MET A 118 0.46 -29.25 9.67
CA MET A 118 -0.89 -28.74 9.90
C MET A 118 -1.93 -29.57 9.13
N ALA A 119 -1.66 -29.91 7.87
CA ALA A 119 -2.56 -30.74 7.07
C ALA A 119 -2.75 -32.14 7.67
N ALA A 120 -1.65 -32.78 8.07
CA ALA A 120 -1.71 -34.08 8.75
C ALA A 120 -2.52 -34.00 10.06
N SER A 121 -2.25 -33.01 10.90
CA SER A 121 -2.98 -32.82 12.15
C SER A 121 -4.47 -32.53 11.93
N LEU A 122 -4.83 -31.84 10.86
CA LEU A 122 -6.22 -31.58 10.50
C LEU A 122 -6.93 -32.83 10.04
N GLN A 123 -6.25 -33.68 9.27
CA GLN A 123 -6.77 -34.97 8.85
C GLN A 123 -7.01 -35.89 10.03
N ASP A 124 -6.04 -36.07 10.91
CA ASP A 124 -6.17 -36.85 12.14
C ASP A 124 -7.35 -36.34 12.98
N PHE A 125 -7.52 -35.05 13.09
CA PHE A 125 -8.62 -34.42 13.80
C PHE A 125 -9.97 -34.76 13.18
N ILE A 126 -10.11 -34.73 11.85
CA ILE A 126 -11.33 -35.07 11.12
C ILE A 126 -11.70 -36.56 11.31
N GLU A 127 -10.69 -37.45 11.30
CA GLU A 127 -10.89 -38.88 11.49
C GLU A 127 -11.36 -39.27 12.90
N LEU A 128 -10.92 -38.50 13.91
CA LEU A 128 -11.28 -38.68 15.30
C LEU A 128 -12.62 -38.05 15.69
N ASP A 129 -13.11 -37.13 14.87
CA ASP A 129 -14.30 -36.33 15.10
C ASP A 129 -15.60 -37.14 14.85
N LEU A 130 -16.75 -36.50 15.09
CA LEU A 130 -18.05 -37.03 14.72
C LEU A 130 -18.19 -37.18 13.21
N PRO A 131 -18.79 -38.24 12.68
CA PRO A 131 -18.91 -38.48 11.25
C PRO A 131 -20.07 -37.67 10.65
N PHE A 132 -19.87 -36.39 10.46
CA PHE A 132 -20.81 -35.52 9.75
C PHE A 132 -20.13 -34.92 8.51
N HIS A 133 -20.90 -34.71 7.46
CA HIS A 133 -20.42 -34.19 6.20
C HIS A 133 -19.11 -34.85 5.71
N SER A 134 -19.00 -36.16 5.89
CA SER A 134 -17.76 -36.92 5.71
C SER A 134 -17.22 -36.78 4.30
N GLU A 135 -18.08 -36.83 3.28
CA GLU A 135 -17.71 -36.70 1.88
C GLU A 135 -17.07 -35.31 1.60
N GLU A 136 -17.74 -34.24 1.97
CA GLU A 136 -17.27 -32.86 1.77
C GLU A 136 -15.95 -32.58 2.51
N ARG A 137 -15.83 -33.11 3.74
CA ARG A 137 -14.62 -32.94 4.55
C ARG A 137 -13.44 -33.72 3.96
N GLN A 138 -13.67 -34.92 3.46
CA GLN A 138 -12.65 -35.74 2.80
C GLN A 138 -12.23 -35.12 1.44
N GLU A 139 -13.17 -34.63 0.65
CA GLU A 139 -12.86 -33.93 -0.61
C GLU A 139 -12.02 -32.68 -0.36
N ARG A 140 -12.34 -31.91 0.68
CA ARG A 140 -11.53 -30.74 1.06
C ARG A 140 -10.10 -31.14 1.46
N MET A 141 -9.95 -32.22 2.24
CA MET A 141 -8.62 -32.72 2.60
C MET A 141 -7.84 -33.25 1.41
N ALA A 142 -8.49 -33.95 0.50
CA ALA A 142 -7.86 -34.44 -0.75
C ALA A 142 -7.39 -33.25 -1.59
N PHE A 143 -8.22 -32.23 -1.78
CA PHE A 143 -7.85 -31.00 -2.48
C PHE A 143 -6.63 -30.31 -1.86
N ILE A 144 -6.58 -30.22 -0.53
CA ILE A 144 -5.42 -29.63 0.19
C ILE A 144 -4.17 -30.49 -0.05
N GLN A 145 -4.27 -31.82 0.06
CA GLN A 145 -3.14 -32.73 -0.14
C GLN A 145 -2.58 -32.66 -1.57
N ASP A 146 -3.44 -32.59 -2.56
CA ASP A 146 -3.04 -32.40 -3.96
C ASP A 146 -2.30 -31.06 -4.14
N ASN A 147 -2.81 -29.99 -3.56
CA ASN A 147 -2.18 -28.69 -3.64
C ASN A 147 -0.84 -28.63 -2.88
N LEU A 148 -0.68 -29.40 -1.80
CA LEU A 148 0.61 -29.44 -1.07
C LEU A 148 1.74 -29.95 -1.95
N THR A 149 1.45 -30.89 -2.85
CA THR A 149 2.45 -31.48 -3.77
C THR A 149 2.62 -30.68 -5.05
N ALA A 150 1.69 -29.76 -5.37
CA ALA A 150 1.75 -28.94 -6.56
C ALA A 150 2.91 -27.93 -6.52
N ALA A 151 3.73 -27.91 -7.56
CA ALA A 151 4.91 -27.04 -7.64
C ALA A 151 4.57 -25.60 -8.09
N ASP A 152 3.40 -25.41 -8.70
CA ASP A 152 2.91 -24.13 -9.22
C ASP A 152 2.14 -23.31 -8.18
N ILE A 153 1.92 -23.86 -6.99
CA ILE A 153 1.24 -23.17 -5.89
C ILE A 153 2.27 -22.68 -4.87
N ASP A 154 2.25 -21.40 -4.59
CA ASP A 154 3.10 -20.75 -3.60
C ASP A 154 2.80 -21.26 -2.17
N VAL A 155 3.83 -21.32 -1.33
CA VAL A 155 3.73 -21.76 0.07
C VAL A 155 2.75 -20.90 0.87
N ALA A 156 2.69 -19.60 0.60
CA ALA A 156 1.74 -18.71 1.25
C ALA A 156 0.28 -19.07 0.91
N GLU A 157 0.01 -19.45 -0.33
CA GLU A 157 -1.32 -19.89 -0.75
C GLU A 157 -1.68 -21.27 -0.16
N LYS A 158 -0.74 -22.20 -0.09
CA LYS A 158 -0.91 -23.47 0.63
C LYS A 158 -1.28 -23.25 2.09
N PHE A 159 -0.58 -22.35 2.75
CA PHE A 159 -0.87 -21.96 4.13
C PHE A 159 -2.27 -21.34 4.29
N ARG A 160 -2.65 -20.44 3.38
CA ARG A 160 -3.98 -19.81 3.37
C ARG A 160 -5.11 -20.86 3.28
N GLN A 161 -4.97 -21.82 2.38
CA GLN A 161 -5.97 -22.90 2.20
C GLN A 161 -6.14 -23.76 3.44
N ILE A 162 -5.03 -24.09 4.12
CA ILE A 162 -5.08 -24.84 5.37
C ILE A 162 -5.75 -24.04 6.47
N ILE A 163 -5.40 -22.77 6.63
CA ILE A 163 -6.05 -21.89 7.63
C ILE A 163 -7.56 -21.79 7.36
N GLU A 164 -7.97 -21.67 6.11
CA GLU A 164 -9.38 -21.66 5.73
C GLU A 164 -10.09 -22.97 6.13
N ALA A 165 -9.46 -24.11 5.90
CA ALA A 165 -9.99 -25.39 6.34
C ALA A 165 -10.13 -25.48 7.86
N TYR A 166 -9.12 -25.02 8.63
CA TYR A 166 -9.21 -24.90 10.08
C TYR A 166 -10.34 -23.96 10.53
N GLN A 167 -10.56 -22.87 9.84
CA GLN A 167 -11.66 -21.94 10.13
C GLN A 167 -13.02 -22.61 9.92
N ILE A 168 -13.21 -23.34 8.83
CA ILE A 168 -14.43 -24.09 8.55
C ILE A 168 -14.65 -25.13 9.65
N GLU A 169 -13.63 -25.88 10.01
CA GLU A 169 -13.73 -26.87 11.09
C GLU A 169 -14.06 -26.20 12.44
N ASN A 170 -13.49 -25.06 12.76
CA ASN A 170 -13.83 -24.30 13.96
C ASN A 170 -15.29 -23.82 13.95
N GLU A 171 -15.81 -23.40 12.79
CA GLU A 171 -17.20 -23.01 12.64
C GLU A 171 -18.17 -24.16 12.92
N TYR A 172 -17.83 -25.38 12.52
CA TYR A 172 -18.66 -26.55 12.82
C TYR A 172 -18.85 -26.76 14.33
N GLY A 173 -17.88 -26.40 15.14
CA GLY A 173 -17.98 -26.47 16.59
C GLY A 173 -19.00 -25.50 17.22
N ARG A 174 -19.39 -24.47 16.49
CA ARG A 174 -20.28 -23.38 16.97
C ARG A 174 -21.67 -23.39 16.34
N LYS A 175 -21.87 -24.18 15.30
CA LYS A 175 -23.13 -24.21 14.55
C LYS A 175 -24.01 -25.38 14.97
N ILE A 176 -25.31 -25.12 14.98
CA ILE A 176 -26.33 -26.16 15.01
C ILE A 176 -26.76 -26.39 13.59
N ASP A 177 -26.69 -27.62 13.13
CA ASP A 177 -26.95 -28.00 11.75
C ASP A 177 -27.84 -29.25 11.68
N THR A 178 -28.54 -29.43 10.56
CA THR A 178 -29.36 -30.59 10.29
C THR A 178 -29.27 -31.00 8.84
N PHE A 179 -29.06 -32.27 8.63
CA PHE A 179 -28.98 -32.89 7.29
C PHE A 179 -29.73 -34.24 7.28
N GLN A 180 -29.98 -34.78 6.10
CA GLN A 180 -30.56 -36.10 5.94
C GLN A 180 -29.45 -37.10 5.66
N ASP A 181 -29.57 -38.28 6.26
CA ASP A 181 -28.58 -39.34 6.07
C ASP A 181 -29.31 -40.71 6.16
N ILE A 182 -28.64 -41.73 5.66
CA ILE A 182 -29.09 -43.13 5.79
C ILE A 182 -28.21 -43.77 6.83
N VAL A 183 -28.82 -44.16 7.94
CA VAL A 183 -28.09 -44.76 9.06
C VAL A 183 -28.67 -46.13 9.41
N THR A 184 -27.81 -47.03 9.89
CA THR A 184 -28.24 -48.35 10.37
C THR A 184 -28.69 -48.24 11.83
N LEU A 185 -30.00 -48.44 12.02
CA LEU A 185 -30.61 -48.50 13.35
C LEU A 185 -31.19 -49.92 13.60
N ASN A 186 -30.71 -50.56 14.63
CA ASN A 186 -31.14 -51.93 14.95
C ASN A 186 -30.99 -52.92 13.80
N GLY A 187 -29.90 -52.82 13.03
CA GLY A 187 -29.63 -53.71 11.90
C GLY A 187 -30.44 -53.41 10.62
N THR A 188 -31.19 -52.30 10.59
CA THR A 188 -31.98 -51.88 9.43
C THR A 188 -31.55 -50.47 9.01
N GLU A 189 -31.27 -50.31 7.73
CA GLU A 189 -31.01 -48.98 7.13
C GLU A 189 -32.28 -48.15 7.13
N ARG A 190 -32.18 -46.94 7.64
CA ARG A 190 -33.29 -45.99 7.69
C ARG A 190 -32.83 -44.59 7.32
N GLU A 191 -33.67 -43.93 6.58
CA GLU A 191 -33.47 -42.49 6.29
C GLU A 191 -33.88 -41.68 7.53
N VAL A 192 -32.96 -40.83 7.98
CA VAL A 192 -33.12 -40.04 9.20
C VAL A 192 -32.80 -38.57 8.95
N ASN A 193 -33.36 -37.70 9.78
CA ASN A 193 -32.88 -36.35 9.94
C ASN A 193 -31.85 -36.34 11.09
N VAL A 194 -30.63 -35.98 10.78
CA VAL A 194 -29.56 -35.82 11.77
C VAL A 194 -29.59 -34.38 12.26
N LEU A 195 -29.48 -34.19 13.55
CA LEU A 195 -29.26 -32.89 14.20
C LEU A 195 -27.89 -32.94 14.86
N ARG A 196 -27.05 -32.01 14.47
CA ARG A 196 -25.73 -31.81 15.05
C ARG A 196 -25.69 -30.49 15.83
N VAL A 197 -25.22 -30.53 17.05
CA VAL A 197 -25.03 -29.39 17.93
C VAL A 197 -23.54 -29.23 18.20
N GLY A 198 -22.91 -28.39 17.42
CA GLY A 198 -21.45 -28.23 17.43
C GLY A 198 -20.74 -29.58 17.20
N ARG A 199 -19.82 -29.92 18.09
CA ARG A 199 -19.13 -31.22 18.18
C ARG A 199 -19.50 -31.98 19.46
N ILE A 200 -20.53 -31.51 20.18
CA ILE A 200 -20.87 -32.04 21.50
C ILE A 200 -21.91 -33.14 21.35
N ALA A 201 -22.88 -32.97 20.47
CA ALA A 201 -23.95 -33.93 20.30
C ALA A 201 -24.30 -34.10 18.81
N MET A 202 -24.50 -35.35 18.41
CA MET A 202 -25.08 -35.72 17.14
C MET A 202 -26.19 -36.73 17.39
N VAL A 203 -27.41 -36.34 17.09
CA VAL A 203 -28.61 -37.15 17.31
C VAL A 203 -29.38 -37.26 16.00
N CYS A 204 -30.09 -38.36 15.82
CA CYS A 204 -30.92 -38.55 14.64
C CYS A 204 -32.35 -38.92 15.02
N GLN A 205 -33.25 -38.65 14.08
CA GLN A 205 -34.67 -39.04 14.20
C GLN A 205 -35.19 -39.50 12.85
N THR A 206 -35.88 -40.63 12.84
CA THR A 206 -36.54 -41.14 11.64
C THR A 206 -37.65 -40.19 11.17
N LYS A 207 -37.97 -40.18 9.87
CA LYS A 207 -39.02 -39.33 9.29
C LYS A 207 -40.39 -39.50 9.97
N ASP A 208 -40.71 -40.73 10.41
CA ASP A 208 -41.92 -41.03 11.14
C ASP A 208 -41.89 -40.61 12.63
N THR A 209 -40.74 -40.10 13.08
CA THR A 209 -40.47 -39.64 14.45
C THR A 209 -40.60 -40.74 15.51
N ARG A 210 -40.63 -42.02 15.13
CA ARG A 210 -40.82 -43.15 16.02
C ARG A 210 -39.54 -43.64 16.67
N THR A 211 -38.41 -43.43 16.01
CA THR A 211 -37.10 -43.84 16.51
C THR A 211 -36.17 -42.65 16.55
N SER A 212 -35.48 -42.47 17.66
CA SER A 212 -34.44 -41.48 17.85
C SER A 212 -33.19 -42.20 18.35
N ALA A 213 -32.02 -41.71 17.93
CA ALA A 213 -30.74 -42.29 18.34
C ALA A 213 -29.70 -41.17 18.52
N THR A 214 -28.70 -41.46 19.36
CA THR A 214 -27.53 -40.60 19.55
C THR A 214 -26.28 -41.30 19.02
N TRP A 215 -25.36 -40.52 18.45
CA TRP A 215 -24.08 -41.06 18.05
C TRP A 215 -23.20 -41.33 19.27
N ASN A 216 -22.66 -42.53 19.35
CA ASN A 216 -21.69 -42.91 20.37
C ASN A 216 -20.31 -42.99 19.71
N ASN A 217 -19.42 -42.04 20.08
CA ASN A 217 -18.10 -41.94 19.45
C ASN A 217 -17.16 -43.07 19.86
N GLU A 218 -17.34 -43.70 21.01
CA GLU A 218 -16.53 -44.84 21.46
C GLU A 218 -16.88 -46.11 20.68
N LYS A 219 -18.17 -46.37 20.52
CA LYS A 219 -18.67 -47.53 19.78
C LYS A 219 -18.67 -47.34 18.27
N LYS A 220 -18.45 -46.07 17.80
CA LYS A 220 -18.62 -45.67 16.39
C LYS A 220 -19.98 -46.15 15.83
N ALA A 221 -21.05 -46.07 16.64
CA ALA A 221 -22.36 -46.55 16.29
C ALA A 221 -23.47 -45.67 16.86
N TRP A 222 -24.67 -45.83 16.31
CA TRP A 222 -25.87 -45.17 16.81
C TRP A 222 -26.49 -45.96 17.95
N ASP A 223 -26.59 -45.36 19.13
CA ASP A 223 -27.31 -45.91 20.27
C ASP A 223 -28.76 -45.40 20.27
N VAL A 224 -29.75 -46.30 20.22
CA VAL A 224 -31.17 -45.94 20.22
C VAL A 224 -31.58 -45.38 21.56
N LEU A 225 -32.25 -44.23 21.54
CA LEU A 225 -32.70 -43.51 22.71
C LEU A 225 -34.11 -43.87 23.12
N ASP A 226 -34.44 -43.65 24.39
CA ASP A 226 -35.84 -43.67 24.85
C ASP A 226 -36.62 -42.54 24.15
N ASN A 227 -37.57 -42.96 23.34
CA ASN A 227 -38.35 -42.07 22.52
C ASN A 227 -39.34 -41.20 23.33
N VAL A 228 -39.71 -41.62 24.52
CA VAL A 228 -40.62 -40.86 25.37
C VAL A 228 -39.96 -39.56 25.82
N THR A 229 -38.71 -39.67 26.23
CA THR A 229 -37.97 -38.53 26.83
C THR A 229 -37.44 -37.54 25.76
N TYR A 230 -36.83 -38.03 24.69
CA TYR A 230 -36.05 -37.20 23.80
C TYR A 230 -36.74 -36.85 22.47
N ARG A 231 -37.81 -37.52 22.07
CA ARG A 231 -38.51 -37.35 20.79
C ARG A 231 -38.85 -35.90 20.46
N ASN A 232 -39.47 -35.21 21.42
CA ASN A 232 -39.95 -33.84 21.20
C ASN A 232 -38.79 -32.84 21.18
N ALA A 233 -37.77 -33.03 22.03
CA ALA A 233 -36.59 -32.18 22.09
C ALA A 233 -35.80 -32.26 20.76
N ILE A 234 -35.55 -33.48 20.25
CA ILE A 234 -34.86 -33.68 18.99
C ILE A 234 -35.64 -33.08 17.82
N ARG A 235 -36.96 -33.34 17.75
CA ARG A 235 -37.82 -32.73 16.71
C ARG A 235 -37.80 -31.22 16.74
N GLN A 236 -37.84 -30.62 17.94
CA GLN A 236 -37.75 -29.18 18.09
C GLN A 236 -36.38 -28.65 17.67
N GLY A 237 -35.29 -29.33 18.03
CA GLY A 237 -33.94 -29.00 17.61
C GLY A 237 -33.79 -29.02 16.09
N ILE A 238 -34.34 -30.04 15.41
CA ILE A 238 -34.35 -30.13 13.95
C ILE A 238 -35.09 -28.95 13.34
N LYS A 239 -36.25 -28.55 13.90
CA LYS A 239 -37.01 -27.36 13.43
C LYS A 239 -36.22 -26.06 13.63
N MET A 240 -35.53 -25.91 14.76
CA MET A 240 -34.69 -24.76 15.04
C MET A 240 -33.51 -24.68 14.07
N ALA A 241 -32.82 -25.79 13.81
CA ALA A 241 -31.75 -25.89 12.84
C ALA A 241 -32.23 -25.53 11.42
N LYS A 242 -33.47 -25.95 11.04
CA LYS A 242 -34.11 -25.56 9.77
C LYS A 242 -34.67 -24.13 9.77
N LYS A 243 -34.49 -23.36 10.86
CA LYS A 243 -35.06 -22.00 11.02
C LYS A 243 -36.61 -21.95 10.97
N GLN A 244 -37.26 -23.06 11.32
CA GLN A 244 -38.71 -23.20 11.32
C GLN A 244 -39.32 -22.99 12.71
N ALA A 245 -38.50 -22.84 13.75
CA ALA A 245 -38.91 -22.53 15.10
C ALA A 245 -37.95 -21.55 15.76
N SER A 246 -38.44 -20.82 16.75
CA SER A 246 -37.60 -19.89 17.52
C SER A 246 -36.57 -20.67 18.35
N ILE A 247 -35.41 -20.03 18.58
CA ILE A 247 -34.34 -20.59 19.41
C ILE A 247 -34.85 -20.76 20.85
N ASN A 248 -34.68 -21.95 21.40
CA ASN A 248 -35.06 -22.30 22.77
C ASN A 248 -34.02 -23.27 23.38
N ILE A 249 -34.12 -23.50 24.67
CA ILE A 249 -33.28 -24.47 25.37
C ILE A 249 -33.65 -25.89 24.89
N LEU A 250 -32.63 -26.65 24.52
CA LEU A 250 -32.76 -28.04 24.09
C LEU A 250 -32.11 -28.95 25.15
N THR A 251 -32.83 -29.96 25.55
CA THR A 251 -32.31 -31.03 26.39
C THR A 251 -31.99 -32.24 25.50
N LEU A 252 -30.71 -32.49 25.28
CA LEU A 252 -30.20 -33.56 24.42
C LEU A 252 -29.32 -34.52 25.24
N PRO A 253 -29.29 -35.83 24.89
CA PRO A 253 -28.35 -36.76 25.49
C PRO A 253 -26.93 -36.42 25.02
N ILE A 254 -26.03 -36.16 25.93
CA ILE A 254 -24.61 -35.90 25.67
C ILE A 254 -23.82 -37.00 26.35
N ALA A 255 -22.86 -37.60 25.65
CA ALA A 255 -21.89 -38.50 26.24
C ALA A 255 -21.10 -37.78 27.33
N VAL A 256 -20.98 -38.37 28.49
CA VAL A 256 -20.19 -37.80 29.58
C VAL A 256 -18.72 -37.87 29.18
N PRO A 257 -17.93 -36.78 29.31
CA PRO A 257 -16.51 -36.86 29.04
C PRO A 257 -15.86 -37.89 29.98
N GLU A 258 -15.06 -38.77 29.42
CA GLU A 258 -14.23 -39.64 30.24
C GLU A 258 -13.27 -38.79 31.09
N VAL A 259 -13.23 -39.10 32.36
CA VAL A 259 -12.21 -38.54 33.25
C VAL A 259 -10.91 -39.23 32.88
N VAL A 260 -10.05 -38.51 32.19
CA VAL A 260 -8.66 -38.95 31.93
C VAL A 260 -8.01 -39.10 33.30
N GLN A 261 -7.77 -40.34 33.70
CA GLN A 261 -6.96 -40.67 34.86
C GLN A 261 -5.48 -40.47 34.60
#